data_84f7c5fe208538a7ce9d18e2f169f2e6
#
_entry.id   84f7c5fe208538a7ce9d18e2f169f2e6
#
_cell.length_a   1.000
_cell.length_b   1.000
_cell.length_c   1.000
_cell.angle_alpha   90.00
_cell.angle_beta   90.00
_cell.angle_gamma   90.00
#
_symmetry.space_group_name_H-M   'P 1'
#
loop_
_entity.id
_entity.type
_entity.pdbx_description
1 polymer ?
#
loop_
_entity_poly.entity_id
_entity_poly.type
_entity_poly.pdbx_seq_one_letter_code
_entity_poly.pdbx_strand_id
1 'polypeptide(L)'
;MDGEKSKFSFGPPINPSCSSLLLLFIFLAILTFQIATRTPFPTIWLPSDFQQPTCSAFFRRDAAADTAAVVMSITDFGGVGDGKTSNTEAFRKAIEYMRRFGEKGGSKLTVPKGSWVTGSFNLTSNFTLFLQRGALILASQDPEEWPIIEPLPSYGRGRERLGGRHISLIHGNALSNVVITGENGTIDGQGKMWWELWWNRTLNHTRGHLVELIDSHNILISNLTLKNSPFWTIHPVYCSNVVIKDMTILAPLNAPNTDGIDPDSSINVCIEDCYIESGDDLVAVKSGWDQYGMNLARPSSNIIIRRVSGTTPTCSGVGIGSEMSGGISNITIEDLNIWDSAAGIRIKSDQGRGGYIANVSITNFVMNRVKMAIRFSKGSNDHPDEQWDPKAVPKVKGIFITNLISLNSTKAPVLDGIKGTSYDGVCMKNVTILGLAPSAKWHCAFISGFSTSVFPMPCLQLQNTTFSSLCS
;
A
#
# COMPACT_ATOMS: atom_id res chain seq x y z
N MET A 1 26.47 -55.71 -65.27
CA MET A 1 27.35 -54.78 -64.59
C MET A 1 26.53 -54.28 -63.41
N ASP A 2 26.45 -55.01 -62.52
CA ASP A 2 26.87 -55.16 -61.13
C ASP A 2 26.41 -53.97 -60.25
N GLY A 3 25.33 -54.23 -59.57
CA GLY A 3 24.76 -53.38 -58.56
C GLY A 3 24.95 -54.03 -57.19
N GLU A 4 25.65 -53.35 -56.33
CA GLU A 4 25.92 -53.72 -54.95
C GLU A 4 24.75 -53.45 -54.04
N LYS A 5 24.24 -54.47 -53.34
CA LYS A 5 23.19 -54.35 -52.29
C LYS A 5 23.84 -54.07 -50.92
N SER A 6 23.66 -52.96 -50.36
CA SER A 6 24.01 -52.71 -48.95
C SER A 6 22.90 -53.24 -48.01
N LYS A 7 23.30 -54.12 -47.09
CA LYS A 7 22.47 -54.70 -46.06
C LYS A 7 22.35 -53.67 -44.89
N PHE A 8 21.14 -53.23 -44.58
CA PHE A 8 20.86 -52.58 -43.29
C PHE A 8 20.65 -53.68 -42.23
N SER A 9 21.44 -53.57 -41.17
CA SER A 9 21.32 -54.39 -39.96
C SER A 9 20.32 -53.73 -39.02
N PHE A 10 19.25 -54.44 -38.68
CA PHE A 10 18.31 -53.96 -37.61
C PHE A 10 18.92 -54.38 -36.25
N GLY A 11 19.07 -53.40 -35.36
CA GLY A 11 19.38 -53.62 -33.96
C GLY A 11 18.20 -54.26 -33.19
N PRO A 12 18.46 -54.87 -32.00
CA PRO A 12 17.46 -55.64 -31.28
C PRO A 12 16.26 -54.73 -30.80
N PRO A 13 15.08 -55.34 -30.67
CA PRO A 13 13.86 -54.57 -30.27
C PRO A 13 13.97 -54.07 -28.82
N ILE A 14 13.68 -52.76 -28.64
CA ILE A 14 13.61 -52.11 -27.34
C ILE A 14 12.39 -52.70 -26.59
N ASN A 15 12.64 -53.20 -25.38
CA ASN A 15 11.65 -53.85 -24.54
C ASN A 15 10.59 -52.85 -24.08
N PRO A 16 9.29 -52.97 -24.40
CA PRO A 16 8.27 -51.97 -24.13
C PRO A 16 7.97 -51.72 -22.62
N SER A 17 8.47 -52.60 -21.73
CA SER A 17 8.26 -52.50 -20.28
C SER A 17 9.06 -51.39 -19.61
N CYS A 18 10.17 -50.93 -20.18
CA CYS A 18 11.00 -49.88 -19.57
C CYS A 18 10.46 -48.50 -19.84
N SER A 19 9.85 -48.25 -21.00
CA SER A 19 9.23 -46.97 -21.38
C SER A 19 7.96 -46.70 -20.59
N SER A 20 7.17 -47.73 -20.29
CA SER A 20 5.93 -47.60 -19.51
C SER A 20 6.19 -47.26 -18.03
N LEU A 21 7.26 -47.82 -17.45
CA LEU A 21 7.69 -47.50 -16.09
C LEU A 21 8.22 -46.06 -15.97
N LEU A 22 8.98 -45.58 -16.93
CA LEU A 22 9.49 -44.21 -16.94
C LEU A 22 8.36 -43.17 -17.07
N LEU A 23 7.38 -43.42 -17.93
CA LEU A 23 6.17 -42.56 -18.06
C LEU A 23 5.33 -42.58 -16.78
N LEU A 24 5.21 -43.73 -16.11
CA LEU A 24 4.48 -43.80 -14.83
C LEU A 24 5.19 -43.03 -13.72
N PHE A 25 6.53 -43.07 -13.65
CA PHE A 25 7.31 -42.28 -12.70
C PHE A 25 7.21 -40.78 -12.96
N ILE A 26 7.24 -40.33 -14.22
CA ILE A 26 7.07 -38.94 -14.60
C ILE A 26 5.63 -38.48 -14.26
N PHE A 27 4.61 -39.29 -14.52
CA PHE A 27 3.24 -38.98 -14.20
C PHE A 27 2.99 -38.89 -12.69
N LEU A 28 3.55 -39.81 -11.90
CA LEU A 28 3.51 -39.77 -10.44
C LEU A 28 4.27 -38.57 -9.86
N ALA A 29 5.42 -38.21 -10.44
CA ALA A 29 6.16 -37.01 -10.01
C ALA A 29 5.42 -35.71 -10.33
N ILE A 30 4.73 -35.62 -11.47
CA ILE A 30 3.89 -34.48 -11.83
C ILE A 30 2.64 -34.43 -10.91
N LEU A 31 2.04 -35.59 -10.63
CA LEU A 31 0.87 -35.68 -9.75
C LEU A 31 1.21 -35.30 -8.31
N THR A 32 2.34 -35.75 -7.78
CA THR A 32 2.85 -35.38 -6.44
C THR A 32 3.22 -33.89 -6.38
N PHE A 33 3.79 -33.32 -7.43
CA PHE A 33 4.08 -31.91 -7.53
C PHE A 33 2.79 -31.07 -7.57
N GLN A 34 1.77 -31.50 -8.33
CA GLN A 34 0.46 -30.82 -8.36
C GLN A 34 -0.32 -30.95 -7.05
N ILE A 35 -0.19 -32.06 -6.32
CA ILE A 35 -0.80 -32.24 -5.01
C ILE A 35 -0.08 -31.37 -3.97
N ALA A 36 1.25 -31.32 -4.00
CA ALA A 36 2.06 -30.47 -3.11
C ALA A 36 1.80 -28.97 -3.31
N THR A 37 1.43 -28.54 -4.53
CA THR A 37 1.08 -27.14 -4.82
C THR A 37 -0.38 -26.79 -4.51
N ARG A 38 -1.24 -27.78 -4.22
CA ARG A 38 -2.67 -27.58 -3.90
C ARG A 38 -3.03 -27.81 -2.44
N THR A 39 -2.12 -28.36 -1.62
CA THR A 39 -2.36 -28.43 -0.18
C THR A 39 -2.16 -27.07 0.43
N PRO A 40 -3.15 -26.45 1.11
CA PRO A 40 -2.89 -25.30 1.96
C PRO A 40 -1.83 -25.74 2.98
N PHE A 41 -0.80 -24.92 3.16
CA PHE A 41 0.23 -25.18 4.16
C PHE A 41 -0.44 -25.51 5.51
N PRO A 42 0.05 -26.51 6.26
CA PRO A 42 -0.51 -26.79 7.56
C PRO A 42 -0.39 -25.52 8.40
N THR A 43 -1.52 -25.00 8.84
CA THR A 43 -1.60 -23.95 9.84
C THR A 43 -0.93 -24.45 11.10
N ILE A 44 0.30 -24.01 11.35
CA ILE A 44 0.97 -24.24 12.62
C ILE A 44 0.22 -23.38 13.64
N TRP A 45 -0.55 -24.04 14.50
CA TRP A 45 -1.19 -23.42 15.65
C TRP A 45 -0.08 -22.94 16.60
N LEU A 46 0.17 -21.64 16.63
CA LEU A 46 0.92 -21.00 17.71
C LEU A 46 0.00 -20.86 18.92
N PRO A 47 0.52 -20.93 20.16
CA PRO A 47 -0.30 -20.82 21.36
C PRO A 47 -1.07 -19.50 21.38
N SER A 48 -2.35 -19.58 21.64
CA SER A 48 -3.36 -18.54 21.58
C SER A 48 -3.35 -17.63 22.81
N ASP A 49 -2.34 -16.80 23.05
CA ASP A 49 -2.40 -15.83 24.15
C ASP A 49 -2.03 -14.39 23.77
N PHE A 50 -1.79 -14.11 22.50
CA PHE A 50 -1.83 -12.74 21.95
C PHE A 50 -2.95 -12.70 20.91
N GLN A 51 -4.17 -12.37 21.34
CA GLN A 51 -5.20 -11.96 20.39
C GLN A 51 -4.72 -10.67 19.73
N GLN A 52 -4.18 -10.81 18.52
CA GLN A 52 -3.93 -9.64 17.69
C GLN A 52 -5.26 -8.90 17.50
N PRO A 53 -5.28 -7.57 17.64
CA PRO A 53 -6.51 -6.82 17.44
C PRO A 53 -7.03 -7.10 16.04
N THR A 54 -8.24 -7.62 15.95
CA THR A 54 -8.91 -7.80 14.66
C THR A 54 -9.24 -6.42 14.09
N CYS A 55 -9.13 -6.24 12.79
CA CYS A 55 -9.47 -4.96 12.15
C CYS A 55 -10.89 -4.47 12.45
N SER A 56 -11.81 -5.39 12.75
CA SER A 56 -13.14 -5.07 13.26
C SER A 56 -13.14 -4.27 14.57
N ALA A 57 -12.05 -4.28 15.34
CA ALA A 57 -11.92 -3.46 16.54
C ALA A 57 -11.65 -1.97 16.22
N PHE A 58 -11.16 -1.65 15.04
CA PHE A 58 -10.82 -0.27 14.65
C PHE A 58 -12.00 0.49 14.03
N PHE A 59 -13.01 -0.19 13.53
CA PHE A 59 -14.23 0.45 13.06
C PHE A 59 -15.41 -0.12 13.82
N ARG A 60 -16.09 0.71 14.58
CA ARG A 60 -17.32 0.32 15.29
C ARG A 60 -18.47 1.10 14.69
N ARG A 61 -19.36 0.38 14.04
CA ARG A 61 -20.66 0.91 13.68
C ARG A 61 -21.61 0.54 14.81
N ASP A 62 -22.23 1.51 15.45
CA ASP A 62 -23.32 1.23 16.37
C ASP A 62 -24.41 0.47 15.61
N ALA A 63 -24.94 -0.59 16.19
CA ALA A 63 -25.95 -1.44 15.54
C ALA A 63 -27.19 -0.63 15.06
N ALA A 64 -27.44 0.53 15.63
CA ALA A 64 -28.46 1.49 15.18
C ALA A 64 -28.06 2.23 13.89
N ALA A 65 -26.78 2.24 13.50
CA ALA A 65 -26.30 2.93 12.30
C ALA A 65 -26.26 2.03 11.05
N ASP A 66 -26.63 0.74 11.16
CA ASP A 66 -26.76 -0.16 10.00
C ASP A 66 -27.98 0.18 9.12
N THR A 67 -28.96 0.91 9.65
CA THR A 67 -30.07 1.47 8.92
C THR A 67 -29.96 2.97 8.90
N ALA A 68 -29.38 3.54 7.83
CA ALA A 68 -29.41 4.97 7.62
C ALA A 68 -30.87 5.49 7.66
N ALA A 69 -31.13 6.53 8.45
CA ALA A 69 -32.47 7.12 8.58
C ALA A 69 -33.00 7.64 7.23
N VAL A 70 -32.10 8.03 6.34
CA VAL A 70 -32.41 8.49 5.00
C VAL A 70 -31.52 7.83 3.97
N VAL A 71 -32.14 7.26 2.94
CA VAL A 71 -31.45 6.69 1.78
C VAL A 71 -31.97 7.39 0.53
N MET A 72 -31.07 7.99 -0.25
CA MET A 72 -31.40 8.69 -1.48
C MET A 72 -30.43 8.32 -2.61
N SER A 73 -30.86 8.53 -3.84
CA SER A 73 -30.05 8.36 -5.03
C SER A 73 -29.48 9.71 -5.48
N ILE A 74 -28.32 9.70 -6.11
CA ILE A 74 -27.77 10.90 -6.77
C ILE A 74 -28.73 11.45 -7.85
N THR A 75 -29.56 10.59 -8.43
CA THR A 75 -30.59 11.00 -9.39
C THR A 75 -31.68 11.88 -8.79
N ASP A 76 -31.98 11.76 -7.48
CA ASP A 76 -32.94 12.60 -6.77
C ASP A 76 -32.47 14.07 -6.67
N PHE A 77 -31.18 14.31 -6.91
CA PHE A 77 -30.56 15.63 -6.93
C PHE A 77 -30.20 16.12 -8.33
N GLY A 78 -30.78 15.48 -9.35
CA GLY A 78 -30.58 15.86 -10.76
C GLY A 78 -29.31 15.26 -11.38
N GLY A 79 -28.71 14.25 -10.75
CA GLY A 79 -27.57 13.53 -11.33
C GLY A 79 -27.95 12.78 -12.61
N VAL A 80 -27.04 12.78 -13.60
CA VAL A 80 -27.18 12.14 -14.91
C VAL A 80 -25.98 11.24 -15.16
N GLY A 81 -26.23 9.93 -15.24
CA GLY A 81 -25.18 8.90 -15.37
C GLY A 81 -24.81 8.57 -16.81
N ASP A 82 -24.62 9.57 -17.67
CA ASP A 82 -24.36 9.44 -19.11
C ASP A 82 -22.87 9.48 -19.52
N GLY A 83 -21.96 9.69 -18.55
CA GLY A 83 -20.53 9.80 -18.76
C GLY A 83 -20.07 11.13 -19.39
N LYS A 84 -20.94 12.14 -19.45
CA LYS A 84 -20.65 13.43 -20.11
C LYS A 84 -21.09 14.61 -19.26
N THR A 85 -22.27 14.55 -18.68
CA THR A 85 -22.85 15.62 -17.86
C THR A 85 -22.10 15.70 -16.53
N SER A 86 -21.61 16.90 -16.15
CA SER A 86 -21.02 17.12 -14.84
C SER A 86 -22.09 16.99 -13.75
N ASN A 87 -21.81 16.17 -12.75
CA ASN A 87 -22.66 15.92 -11.59
C ASN A 87 -22.10 16.58 -10.32
N THR A 88 -21.11 17.46 -10.44
CA THR A 88 -20.45 18.11 -9.27
C THR A 88 -21.49 18.79 -8.39
N GLU A 89 -22.39 19.55 -8.98
CA GLU A 89 -23.46 20.24 -8.22
C GLU A 89 -24.51 19.25 -7.67
N ALA A 90 -24.79 18.14 -8.36
CA ALA A 90 -25.71 17.11 -7.85
C ALA A 90 -25.12 16.44 -6.59
N PHE A 91 -23.83 16.08 -6.59
CA PHE A 91 -23.15 15.55 -5.41
C PHE A 91 -23.12 16.56 -4.26
N ARG A 92 -22.78 17.82 -4.52
CA ARG A 92 -22.76 18.89 -3.50
C ARG A 92 -24.13 19.11 -2.87
N LYS A 93 -25.17 19.21 -3.67
CA LYS A 93 -26.57 19.34 -3.20
C LYS A 93 -27.02 18.12 -2.39
N ALA A 94 -26.70 16.91 -2.87
CA ALA A 94 -27.03 15.70 -2.16
C ALA A 94 -26.42 15.66 -0.77
N ILE A 95 -25.14 15.93 -0.66
CA ILE A 95 -24.41 15.87 0.62
C ILE A 95 -24.86 16.98 1.57
N GLU A 96 -25.07 18.20 1.07
CA GLU A 96 -25.61 19.31 1.88
C GLU A 96 -27.03 19.00 2.41
N TYR A 97 -27.87 18.39 1.60
CA TYR A 97 -29.19 17.94 2.05
C TYR A 97 -29.08 16.85 3.11
N MET A 98 -28.22 15.84 2.88
CA MET A 98 -28.08 14.67 3.74
C MET A 98 -27.38 14.98 5.07
N ARG A 99 -26.59 16.03 5.14
CA ARG A 99 -25.95 16.52 6.37
C ARG A 99 -26.96 16.78 7.50
N ARG A 100 -28.19 17.14 7.17
CA ARG A 100 -29.31 17.41 8.12
C ARG A 100 -29.74 16.17 8.92
N PHE A 101 -29.34 14.99 8.47
CA PHE A 101 -29.72 13.72 9.07
C PHE A 101 -28.59 13.07 9.87
N GLY A 102 -27.43 13.71 9.94
CA GLY A 102 -26.27 13.19 10.65
C GLY A 102 -26.56 12.77 12.10
N GLU A 103 -27.21 13.64 12.87
CA GLU A 103 -27.60 13.34 14.26
C GLU A 103 -28.93 12.56 14.39
N LYS A 104 -29.57 12.23 13.28
CA LYS A 104 -30.90 11.58 13.22
C LYS A 104 -30.80 10.15 12.67
N GLY A 105 -29.69 9.45 12.92
CA GLY A 105 -29.46 8.10 12.45
C GLY A 105 -28.68 8.00 11.14
N GLY A 106 -28.11 9.12 10.66
CA GLY A 106 -27.23 9.14 9.48
C GLY A 106 -27.95 9.05 8.14
N SER A 107 -27.17 9.07 7.08
CA SER A 107 -27.68 9.07 5.71
C SER A 107 -26.82 8.24 4.76
N LYS A 108 -27.46 7.76 3.68
CA LYS A 108 -26.82 6.97 2.63
C LYS A 108 -27.15 7.53 1.26
N LEU A 109 -26.14 7.98 0.53
CA LEU A 109 -26.23 8.37 -0.87
C LEU A 109 -25.88 7.19 -1.76
N THR A 110 -26.79 6.77 -2.59
CA THR A 110 -26.59 5.70 -3.56
C THR A 110 -26.24 6.27 -4.93
N VAL A 111 -25.15 5.78 -5.50
CA VAL A 111 -24.78 6.04 -6.90
C VAL A 111 -25.16 4.80 -7.71
N PRO A 112 -26.20 4.85 -8.53
CA PRO A 112 -26.68 3.69 -9.29
C PRO A 112 -25.76 3.39 -10.49
N LYS A 113 -26.02 2.28 -11.17
CA LYS A 113 -25.31 1.92 -12.41
C LYS A 113 -25.36 3.08 -13.41
N GLY A 114 -24.23 3.42 -13.99
CA GLY A 114 -24.06 4.54 -14.92
C GLY A 114 -22.65 5.13 -14.82
N SER A 115 -22.35 6.12 -15.63
CA SER A 115 -21.07 6.84 -15.64
C SER A 115 -21.28 8.29 -15.19
N TRP A 116 -20.71 8.65 -14.03
CA TRP A 116 -21.02 9.88 -13.31
C TRP A 116 -19.79 10.81 -13.29
N VAL A 117 -19.70 11.74 -14.23
CA VAL A 117 -18.59 12.72 -14.25
C VAL A 117 -18.79 13.73 -13.12
N THR A 118 -17.75 13.98 -12.32
CA THR A 118 -17.78 14.96 -11.22
C THR A 118 -16.42 15.56 -10.93
N GLY A 119 -16.38 16.81 -10.56
CA GLY A 119 -15.26 17.43 -9.86
C GLY A 119 -15.26 17.04 -8.38
N SER A 120 -14.42 17.73 -7.62
CA SER A 120 -14.28 17.50 -6.17
C SER A 120 -15.54 17.80 -5.39
N PHE A 121 -15.85 16.95 -4.40
CA PHE A 121 -16.94 17.15 -3.46
C PHE A 121 -16.57 16.72 -2.04
N ASN A 122 -17.15 17.41 -1.06
CA ASN A 122 -16.91 17.13 0.35
C ASN A 122 -17.94 16.16 0.89
N LEU A 123 -17.53 15.21 1.70
CA LEU A 123 -18.41 14.34 2.48
C LEU A 123 -18.93 15.03 3.75
N THR A 124 -19.78 14.36 4.50
CA THR A 124 -20.30 14.78 5.79
C THR A 124 -20.22 13.66 6.82
N SER A 125 -20.37 13.97 8.10
CA SER A 125 -20.38 12.98 9.18
C SER A 125 -21.64 12.10 9.17
N ASN A 126 -21.53 10.89 9.75
CA ASN A 126 -22.63 9.91 9.82
C ASN A 126 -23.23 9.60 8.43
N PHE A 127 -22.33 9.41 7.47
CA PHE A 127 -22.70 9.35 6.06
C PHE A 127 -22.10 8.12 5.37
N THR A 128 -22.91 7.53 4.49
CA THR A 128 -22.46 6.45 3.62
C THR A 128 -22.55 6.87 2.16
N LEU A 129 -21.44 6.87 1.43
CA LEU A 129 -21.40 6.87 -0.03
C LEU A 129 -21.42 5.42 -0.52
N PHE A 130 -22.44 5.03 -1.26
CA PHE A 130 -22.64 3.66 -1.71
C PHE A 130 -22.72 3.58 -3.23
N LEU A 131 -21.77 2.88 -3.85
CA LEU A 131 -21.72 2.66 -5.29
C LEU A 131 -22.32 1.30 -5.64
N GLN A 132 -23.44 1.28 -6.35
CA GLN A 132 -24.04 0.04 -6.84
C GLN A 132 -23.14 -0.64 -7.87
N ARG A 133 -23.39 -1.91 -8.13
CA ARG A 133 -22.71 -2.66 -9.19
C ARG A 133 -22.87 -1.97 -10.54
N GLY A 134 -21.74 -1.67 -11.20
CA GLY A 134 -21.70 -0.97 -12.46
C GLY A 134 -21.84 0.55 -12.36
N ALA A 135 -21.82 1.12 -11.16
CA ALA A 135 -21.59 2.54 -10.97
C ALA A 135 -20.13 2.88 -11.27
N LEU A 136 -19.91 3.93 -12.03
CA LEU A 136 -18.59 4.46 -12.38
C LEU A 136 -18.59 5.97 -12.14
N ILE A 137 -17.90 6.41 -11.10
CA ILE A 137 -17.58 7.83 -10.90
C ILE A 137 -16.33 8.14 -11.74
N LEU A 138 -16.44 9.14 -12.59
CA LEU A 138 -15.36 9.67 -13.42
C LEU A 138 -14.95 11.04 -12.91
N ALA A 139 -13.69 11.19 -12.52
CA ALA A 139 -13.18 12.49 -12.11
C ALA A 139 -13.15 13.46 -13.29
N SER A 140 -13.52 14.71 -13.06
CA SER A 140 -13.41 15.75 -14.07
C SER A 140 -11.96 15.99 -14.49
N GLN A 141 -11.74 16.19 -15.77
CA GLN A 141 -10.46 16.58 -16.34
C GLN A 141 -10.28 18.10 -16.42
N ASP A 142 -11.21 18.87 -15.87
CA ASP A 142 -11.07 20.31 -15.70
C ASP A 142 -10.41 20.63 -14.35
N PRO A 143 -9.19 21.19 -14.32
CA PRO A 143 -8.52 21.54 -13.06
C PRO A 143 -9.29 22.55 -12.20
N GLU A 144 -10.17 23.36 -12.78
CA GLU A 144 -10.99 24.33 -12.05
C GLU A 144 -12.04 23.63 -11.15
N GLU A 145 -12.43 22.39 -11.48
CA GLU A 145 -13.29 21.57 -10.65
C GLU A 145 -12.54 20.88 -9.47
N TRP A 146 -11.24 21.18 -9.32
CA TRP A 146 -10.38 20.74 -8.21
C TRP A 146 -9.80 21.96 -7.49
N PRO A 147 -10.59 22.66 -6.66
CA PRO A 147 -10.16 23.88 -5.96
C PRO A 147 -8.83 23.74 -5.23
N ILE A 148 -8.09 24.83 -5.14
CA ILE A 148 -6.85 24.89 -4.36
C ILE A 148 -7.20 25.07 -2.89
N ILE A 149 -6.57 24.27 -2.06
CA ILE A 149 -6.67 24.32 -0.60
C ILE A 149 -5.29 24.53 0.04
N GLU A 150 -5.29 24.90 1.31
CA GLU A 150 -4.06 25.08 2.08
C GLU A 150 -3.26 23.77 2.19
N PRO A 151 -1.94 23.87 2.30
CA PRO A 151 -1.09 22.73 2.60
C PRO A 151 -1.46 22.09 3.93
N LEU A 152 -1.13 20.79 4.07
CA LEU A 152 -1.23 20.13 5.37
C LEU A 152 -0.23 20.74 6.37
N PRO A 153 -0.62 21.01 7.61
CA PRO A 153 0.26 21.56 8.63
C PRO A 153 1.56 20.73 8.83
N SER A 154 1.49 19.40 8.69
CA SER A 154 2.65 18.52 8.80
C SER A 154 3.60 18.57 7.60
N TYR A 155 3.24 19.26 6.51
CA TYR A 155 4.06 19.43 5.30
C TYR A 155 4.52 20.88 5.09
N GLY A 156 3.75 21.88 5.58
CA GLY A 156 4.06 23.30 5.45
C GLY A 156 3.92 23.89 4.05
N ARG A 157 3.85 23.04 3.05
CA ARG A 157 3.67 23.38 1.62
C ARG A 157 3.04 22.21 0.87
N GLY A 158 2.64 22.45 -0.37
CA GLY A 158 2.29 21.35 -1.26
C GLY A 158 3.47 20.40 -1.48
N ARG A 159 3.23 19.09 -1.49
CA ARG A 159 4.30 18.07 -1.54
C ARG A 159 5.17 18.16 -2.80
N GLU A 160 4.60 18.55 -3.92
CA GLU A 160 5.30 18.64 -5.21
C GLU A 160 5.67 20.06 -5.62
N ARG A 161 4.86 21.04 -5.17
CA ARG A 161 5.02 22.46 -5.52
C ARG A 161 4.86 23.34 -4.30
N LEU A 162 5.47 24.50 -4.32
CA LEU A 162 5.28 25.53 -3.29
C LEU A 162 3.82 26.01 -3.29
N GLY A 163 3.37 26.51 -2.13
CA GLY A 163 2.01 27.00 -1.96
C GLY A 163 0.98 25.88 -1.77
N GLY A 164 -0.24 26.14 -2.19
CA GLY A 164 -1.39 25.26 -2.01
C GLY A 164 -1.35 23.99 -2.85
N ARG A 165 -2.37 23.18 -2.67
CA ARG A 165 -2.55 21.91 -3.36
C ARG A 165 -3.99 21.76 -3.86
N HIS A 166 -4.20 21.03 -4.92
CA HIS A 166 -5.55 20.68 -5.34
C HIS A 166 -6.21 19.79 -4.28
N ILE A 167 -7.49 20.04 -4.02
CA ILE A 167 -8.31 19.18 -3.16
C ILE A 167 -8.45 17.79 -3.79
N SER A 168 -8.73 16.77 -2.99
CA SER A 168 -9.04 15.42 -3.48
C SER A 168 -10.40 15.35 -4.20
N LEU A 169 -10.61 14.34 -5.03
CA LEU A 169 -11.91 14.13 -5.68
C LEU A 169 -13.00 13.90 -4.63
N ILE A 170 -12.77 12.95 -3.73
CA ILE A 170 -13.64 12.71 -2.57
C ILE A 170 -12.90 13.21 -1.35
N HIS A 171 -13.43 14.23 -0.72
CA HIS A 171 -12.78 14.94 0.35
C HIS A 171 -13.60 14.91 1.66
N GLY A 172 -12.90 14.89 2.78
CA GLY A 172 -13.52 15.04 4.09
C GLY A 172 -12.57 15.69 5.08
N ASN A 173 -13.11 16.55 5.94
CA ASN A 173 -12.33 17.19 6.99
C ASN A 173 -13.15 17.25 8.29
N ALA A 174 -12.56 16.83 9.40
CA ALA A 174 -13.18 16.79 10.73
C ALA A 174 -14.50 15.99 10.75
N LEU A 175 -14.50 14.83 10.10
CA LEU A 175 -15.69 13.98 9.97
C LEU A 175 -15.66 12.80 10.95
N SER A 176 -16.84 12.29 11.25
CA SER A 176 -17.04 11.07 12.04
C SER A 176 -18.01 10.11 11.39
N ASN A 177 -17.78 8.79 11.57
CA ASN A 177 -18.66 7.72 11.10
C ASN A 177 -18.91 7.79 9.59
N VAL A 178 -17.86 7.76 8.80
CA VAL A 178 -17.92 7.83 7.33
C VAL A 178 -17.71 6.45 6.74
N VAL A 179 -18.59 6.08 5.81
CA VAL A 179 -18.48 4.83 5.05
C VAL A 179 -18.45 5.15 3.55
N ILE A 180 -17.41 4.69 2.86
CA ILE A 180 -17.31 4.73 1.40
C ILE A 180 -17.26 3.28 0.94
N THR A 181 -18.32 2.78 0.34
CA THR A 181 -18.45 1.35 0.02
C THR A 181 -19.35 1.09 -1.19
N GLY A 182 -19.53 -0.15 -1.54
CA GLY A 182 -20.42 -0.50 -2.63
C GLY A 182 -20.45 -1.99 -2.97
N GLU A 183 -20.95 -2.29 -4.15
CA GLU A 183 -20.98 -3.61 -4.77
C GLU A 183 -19.90 -3.72 -5.86
N ASN A 184 -18.66 -3.42 -5.51
CA ASN A 184 -17.53 -3.29 -6.43
C ASN A 184 -17.77 -2.21 -7.52
N GLY A 185 -18.40 -1.09 -7.15
CA GLY A 185 -18.46 0.10 -7.99
C GLY A 185 -17.08 0.70 -8.19
N THR A 186 -16.91 1.48 -9.25
CA THR A 186 -15.61 2.02 -9.65
C THR A 186 -15.55 3.52 -9.46
N ILE A 187 -14.40 4.03 -8.99
CA ILE A 187 -14.03 5.44 -9.00
C ILE A 187 -12.76 5.57 -9.84
N ASP A 188 -12.85 6.28 -10.96
CA ASP A 188 -11.74 6.52 -11.87
C ASP A 188 -11.29 7.99 -11.78
N GLY A 189 -10.10 8.19 -11.27
CA GLY A 189 -9.51 9.52 -11.10
C GLY A 189 -9.09 10.20 -12.41
N GLN A 190 -9.16 9.49 -13.55
CA GLN A 190 -8.75 9.99 -14.87
C GLN A 190 -7.39 10.71 -14.85
N GLY A 191 -6.44 10.19 -14.07
CA GLY A 191 -5.17 10.83 -13.69
C GLY A 191 -4.22 11.18 -14.83
N LYS A 192 -4.46 10.69 -16.05
CA LYS A 192 -3.54 10.89 -17.20
C LYS A 192 -3.17 12.36 -17.42
N MET A 193 -4.12 13.26 -17.37
CA MET A 193 -3.89 14.70 -17.50
C MET A 193 -2.89 15.20 -16.45
N TRP A 194 -3.07 14.79 -15.20
CA TRP A 194 -2.22 15.17 -14.09
C TRP A 194 -0.80 14.63 -14.21
N TRP A 195 -0.66 13.38 -14.71
CA TRP A 195 0.65 12.78 -14.96
C TRP A 195 1.39 13.45 -16.10
N GLU A 196 0.69 13.85 -17.17
CA GLU A 196 1.27 14.62 -18.28
C GLU A 196 1.80 15.97 -17.79
N LEU A 197 1.04 16.71 -16.97
CA LEU A 197 1.49 17.95 -16.35
C LEU A 197 2.73 17.73 -15.46
N TRP A 198 2.77 16.61 -14.74
CA TRP A 198 3.92 16.25 -13.91
C TRP A 198 5.16 15.94 -14.75
N TRP A 199 5.03 15.09 -15.77
CA TRP A 199 6.14 14.74 -16.65
C TRP A 199 6.68 15.97 -17.42
N ASN A 200 5.81 16.85 -17.87
CA ASN A 200 6.15 18.07 -18.57
C ASN A 200 6.67 19.19 -17.64
N ARG A 201 6.66 18.96 -16.29
CA ARG A 201 7.07 19.96 -15.29
C ARG A 201 6.23 21.25 -15.30
N THR A 202 4.98 21.17 -15.72
CA THR A 202 4.05 22.29 -15.86
C THR A 202 2.99 22.39 -14.76
N LEU A 203 3.08 21.53 -13.73
CA LEU A 203 2.23 21.66 -12.55
C LEU A 203 2.47 23.00 -11.84
N ASN A 204 1.41 23.73 -11.54
CA ASN A 204 1.44 24.96 -10.75
C ASN A 204 1.28 24.66 -9.25
N HIS A 205 0.47 23.67 -8.90
CA HIS A 205 0.18 23.23 -7.54
C HIS A 205 0.35 21.71 -7.43
N THR A 206 0.46 21.20 -6.21
CA THR A 206 0.45 19.75 -5.97
C THR A 206 -0.88 19.17 -6.41
N ARG A 207 -0.83 18.04 -7.08
CA ARG A 207 -2.01 17.29 -7.55
C ARG A 207 -2.93 16.89 -6.39
N GLY A 208 -4.22 16.75 -6.66
CA GLY A 208 -5.20 16.22 -5.71
C GLY A 208 -5.10 14.70 -5.56
N HIS A 209 -5.43 14.20 -4.39
CA HIS A 209 -5.61 12.76 -4.14
C HIS A 209 -6.93 12.26 -4.71
N LEU A 210 -7.11 10.95 -4.83
CA LEU A 210 -8.43 10.43 -5.24
C LEU A 210 -9.41 10.47 -4.05
N VAL A 211 -9.01 9.93 -2.90
CA VAL A 211 -9.79 9.98 -1.66
C VAL A 211 -8.88 10.52 -0.55
N GLU A 212 -9.25 11.62 0.07
CA GLU A 212 -8.52 12.17 1.21
C GLU A 212 -9.47 12.52 2.34
N LEU A 213 -9.19 11.99 3.51
CA LEU A 213 -9.91 12.33 4.75
C LEU A 213 -8.93 12.91 5.74
N ILE A 214 -9.23 14.13 6.22
CA ILE A 214 -8.36 14.89 7.13
C ILE A 214 -9.03 14.94 8.50
N ASP A 215 -8.28 14.73 9.57
CA ASP A 215 -8.71 14.88 10.97
C ASP A 215 -10.06 14.20 11.29
N SER A 216 -10.26 13.03 10.70
CA SER A 216 -11.53 12.31 10.73
C SER A 216 -11.39 10.99 11.49
N HIS A 217 -12.51 10.50 12.03
CA HIS A 217 -12.47 9.29 12.83
C HIS A 217 -13.63 8.33 12.51
N ASN A 218 -13.40 7.04 12.82
CA ASN A 218 -14.34 5.96 12.56
C ASN A 218 -14.74 5.88 11.08
N ILE A 219 -13.78 5.47 10.25
CA ILE A 219 -13.87 5.47 8.78
C ILE A 219 -13.82 4.03 8.27
N LEU A 220 -14.69 3.69 7.34
CA LEU A 220 -14.64 2.47 6.56
C LEU A 220 -14.62 2.77 5.06
N ILE A 221 -13.59 2.27 4.36
CA ILE A 221 -13.52 2.29 2.90
C ILE A 221 -13.43 0.84 2.44
N SER A 222 -14.40 0.35 1.65
CA SER A 222 -14.44 -1.08 1.33
C SER A 222 -15.20 -1.42 0.04
N ASN A 223 -14.91 -2.61 -0.52
CA ASN A 223 -15.65 -3.19 -1.65
C ASN A 223 -15.77 -2.28 -2.87
N LEU A 224 -14.68 -1.63 -3.26
CA LEU A 224 -14.62 -0.72 -4.40
C LEU A 224 -13.40 -0.99 -5.28
N THR A 225 -13.50 -0.58 -6.53
CA THR A 225 -12.37 -0.47 -7.44
C THR A 225 -12.00 0.99 -7.63
N LEU A 226 -10.77 1.37 -7.29
CA LEU A 226 -10.23 2.71 -7.51
C LEU A 226 -9.23 2.66 -8.66
N LYS A 227 -9.33 3.58 -9.61
CA LYS A 227 -8.47 3.59 -10.79
C LYS A 227 -7.85 4.96 -11.04
N ASN A 228 -6.66 4.93 -11.64
CA ASN A 228 -6.04 6.09 -12.27
C ASN A 228 -6.04 7.34 -11.38
N SER A 229 -5.62 7.20 -10.13
CA SER A 229 -5.51 8.33 -9.22
C SER A 229 -4.58 9.41 -9.81
N PRO A 230 -4.91 10.69 -9.70
CA PRO A 230 -4.00 11.78 -10.10
C PRO A 230 -2.68 11.78 -9.32
N PHE A 231 -2.72 11.42 -8.05
CA PHE A 231 -1.63 11.38 -7.09
C PHE A 231 -1.85 10.18 -6.15
N TRP A 232 -1.56 10.24 -4.85
CA TRP A 232 -1.83 9.15 -3.90
C TRP A 232 -3.31 8.79 -3.90
N THR A 233 -3.63 7.49 -3.83
CA THR A 233 -5.01 7.05 -4.10
C THR A 233 -5.90 7.20 -2.86
N ILE A 234 -5.54 6.61 -1.72
CA ILE A 234 -6.29 6.75 -0.46
C ILE A 234 -5.35 7.35 0.59
N HIS A 235 -5.64 8.57 1.04
CA HIS A 235 -4.83 9.33 1.97
C HIS A 235 -5.62 9.72 3.22
N PRO A 236 -5.72 8.84 4.23
CA PRO A 236 -6.21 9.22 5.55
C PRO A 236 -5.10 9.97 6.31
N VAL A 237 -5.27 11.25 6.55
CA VAL A 237 -4.29 12.08 7.25
C VAL A 237 -4.89 12.65 8.53
N TYR A 238 -4.15 12.56 9.65
CA TYR A 238 -4.61 12.92 10.98
C TYR A 238 -5.85 12.14 11.45
N CYS A 239 -6.09 10.98 10.87
CA CYS A 239 -7.27 10.18 11.13
C CYS A 239 -7.08 9.18 12.28
N SER A 240 -8.19 8.68 12.82
CA SER A 240 -8.18 7.61 13.80
C SER A 240 -9.31 6.60 13.54
N ASN A 241 -9.06 5.32 13.89
CA ASN A 241 -10.02 4.24 13.70
C ASN A 241 -10.48 4.11 12.24
N VAL A 242 -9.53 3.77 11.37
CA VAL A 242 -9.74 3.65 9.91
C VAL A 242 -9.61 2.20 9.50
N VAL A 243 -10.58 1.69 8.77
CA VAL A 243 -10.52 0.38 8.12
C VAL A 243 -10.63 0.55 6.61
N ILE A 244 -9.65 0.03 5.88
CA ILE A 244 -9.63 -0.01 4.41
C ILE A 244 -9.50 -1.48 4.02
N LYS A 245 -10.52 -2.03 3.36
CA LYS A 245 -10.54 -3.47 3.07
C LYS A 245 -11.28 -3.84 1.79
N ASP A 246 -10.97 -5.03 1.27
CA ASP A 246 -11.62 -5.56 0.08
C ASP A 246 -11.54 -4.58 -1.11
N MET A 247 -10.39 -3.91 -1.27
CA MET A 247 -10.18 -2.90 -2.30
C MET A 247 -9.40 -3.46 -3.48
N THR A 248 -9.76 -3.00 -4.68
CA THR A 248 -8.94 -3.14 -5.88
C THR A 248 -8.46 -1.75 -6.31
N ILE A 249 -7.14 -1.51 -6.31
CA ILE A 249 -6.53 -0.23 -6.69
C ILE A 249 -5.65 -0.45 -7.91
N LEU A 250 -5.92 0.27 -9.00
CA LEU A 250 -5.26 0.07 -10.28
C LEU A 250 -4.76 1.39 -10.86
N ALA A 251 -3.48 1.52 -11.06
CA ALA A 251 -2.86 2.60 -11.81
C ALA A 251 -1.87 2.03 -12.83
N PRO A 252 -1.61 2.72 -13.96
CA PRO A 252 -0.54 2.34 -14.87
C PRO A 252 0.80 2.27 -14.12
N LEU A 253 1.56 1.22 -14.36
CA LEU A 253 2.79 0.93 -13.62
C LEU A 253 3.92 1.96 -13.80
N ASN A 254 3.75 2.92 -14.68
CA ASN A 254 4.63 4.07 -14.90
C ASN A 254 4.01 5.41 -14.45
N ALA A 255 2.79 5.40 -13.92
CA ALA A 255 2.13 6.62 -13.45
C ALA A 255 2.83 7.14 -12.18
N PRO A 256 3.22 8.43 -12.13
CA PRO A 256 4.02 8.95 -11.04
C PRO A 256 3.20 9.17 -9.77
N ASN A 257 3.73 8.70 -8.64
CA ASN A 257 3.20 8.91 -7.30
C ASN A 257 1.74 8.45 -7.14
N THR A 258 1.41 7.31 -7.75
CA THR A 258 0.08 6.69 -7.63
C THR A 258 0.06 5.66 -6.50
N ASP A 259 0.71 6.00 -5.37
CA ASP A 259 0.70 5.17 -4.17
C ASP A 259 -0.73 4.68 -3.87
N GLY A 260 -0.86 3.42 -3.44
CA GLY A 260 -2.19 2.83 -3.24
C GLY A 260 -2.87 3.36 -1.99
N ILE A 261 -2.24 3.22 -0.83
CA ILE A 261 -2.82 3.62 0.46
C ILE A 261 -1.73 4.24 1.34
N ASP A 262 -1.95 5.48 1.79
CA ASP A 262 -0.99 6.29 2.52
C ASP A 262 -1.54 6.75 3.88
N PRO A 263 -1.56 5.90 4.91
CA PRO A 263 -1.89 6.38 6.25
C PRO A 263 -0.82 7.34 6.74
N ASP A 264 -1.21 8.59 7.01
CA ASP A 264 -0.33 9.68 7.38
C ASP A 264 -0.73 10.30 8.73
N SER A 265 0.18 10.39 9.66
CA SER A 265 -0.06 11.00 10.98
C SER A 265 -1.35 10.47 11.64
N SER A 266 -1.64 9.19 11.42
CA SER A 266 -2.92 8.55 11.75
C SER A 266 -2.74 7.36 12.69
N ILE A 267 -3.74 7.08 13.50
CA ILE A 267 -3.69 6.02 14.53
C ILE A 267 -4.83 5.01 14.37
N ASN A 268 -4.59 3.74 14.75
CA ASN A 268 -5.57 2.67 14.63
C ASN A 268 -6.07 2.52 13.19
N VAL A 269 -5.17 2.23 12.27
CA VAL A 269 -5.49 2.02 10.85
C VAL A 269 -5.32 0.56 10.50
N CYS A 270 -6.32 -0.04 9.87
CA CYS A 270 -6.22 -1.39 9.33
C CYS A 270 -6.44 -1.40 7.82
N ILE A 271 -5.49 -1.99 7.11
CA ILE A 271 -5.52 -2.22 5.66
C ILE A 271 -5.49 -3.73 5.45
N GLU A 272 -6.57 -4.29 4.91
CA GLU A 272 -6.65 -5.75 4.72
C GLU A 272 -7.37 -6.16 3.43
N ASP A 273 -6.99 -7.33 2.91
CA ASP A 273 -7.65 -7.95 1.74
C ASP A 273 -7.67 -7.03 0.51
N CYS A 274 -6.54 -6.36 0.21
CA CYS A 274 -6.43 -5.40 -0.88
C CYS A 274 -5.54 -5.93 -2.01
N TYR A 275 -5.96 -5.66 -3.25
CA TYR A 275 -5.17 -5.86 -4.46
C TYR A 275 -4.76 -4.53 -5.05
N ILE A 276 -3.44 -4.31 -5.29
CA ILE A 276 -2.92 -3.02 -5.70
C ILE A 276 -1.91 -3.16 -6.85
N GLU A 277 -2.17 -2.48 -7.96
CA GLU A 277 -1.20 -2.22 -9.02
C GLU A 277 -0.90 -0.72 -9.08
N SER A 278 0.36 -0.34 -8.92
CA SER A 278 0.73 1.07 -8.78
C SER A 278 2.05 1.40 -9.48
N GLY A 279 2.16 2.63 -9.90
CA GLY A 279 3.42 3.24 -10.35
C GLY A 279 4.28 3.78 -9.20
N ASP A 280 3.87 3.62 -7.94
CA ASP A 280 4.63 3.96 -6.74
C ASP A 280 4.39 2.91 -5.64
N ASP A 281 4.57 3.20 -4.35
CA ASP A 281 4.40 2.23 -3.26
C ASP A 281 2.96 1.67 -3.21
N LEU A 282 2.78 0.38 -2.89
CA LEU A 282 1.43 -0.17 -2.72
C LEU A 282 0.79 0.36 -1.44
N VAL A 283 1.56 0.35 -0.35
CA VAL A 283 1.19 1.00 0.91
C VAL A 283 2.38 1.80 1.42
N ALA A 284 2.20 3.07 1.76
CA ALA A 284 3.25 3.90 2.32
C ALA A 284 2.81 4.59 3.62
N VAL A 285 3.38 4.14 4.75
CA VAL A 285 3.11 4.74 6.06
C VAL A 285 3.90 6.03 6.20
N LYS A 286 3.22 7.14 6.43
CA LYS A 286 3.78 8.49 6.48
C LYS A 286 3.44 9.19 7.81
N SER A 287 4.18 10.25 8.14
CA SER A 287 3.95 11.06 9.35
C SER A 287 4.62 12.44 9.23
N GLY A 288 4.24 13.19 8.18
CA GLY A 288 4.70 14.54 7.96
C GLY A 288 6.18 14.70 7.59
N TRP A 289 6.57 15.91 7.22
CA TRP A 289 7.81 16.23 6.51
C TRP A 289 8.68 17.23 7.29
N ASP A 290 9.89 16.81 7.66
CA ASP A 290 10.95 17.56 8.33
C ASP A 290 10.43 18.41 9.52
N GLN A 291 10.81 19.68 9.62
CA GLN A 291 10.42 20.57 10.73
C GLN A 291 8.92 20.69 10.91
N TYR A 292 8.14 20.60 9.85
CA TYR A 292 6.67 20.68 9.93
C TYR A 292 6.08 19.43 10.58
N GLY A 293 6.55 18.25 10.19
CA GLY A 293 6.17 16.99 10.82
C GLY A 293 6.62 16.90 12.27
N MET A 294 7.86 17.32 12.57
CA MET A 294 8.40 17.36 13.93
C MET A 294 7.63 18.33 14.84
N ASN A 295 7.28 19.52 14.34
CA ASN A 295 6.59 20.54 15.10
C ASN A 295 5.14 20.14 15.40
N LEU A 296 4.45 19.52 14.42
CA LEU A 296 3.12 19.00 14.64
C LEU A 296 3.13 17.80 15.60
N ALA A 297 4.19 17.01 15.58
CA ALA A 297 4.44 15.85 16.46
C ALA A 297 3.26 14.87 16.52
N ARG A 298 2.58 14.63 15.40
CA ARG A 298 1.44 13.72 15.30
C ARG A 298 1.89 12.41 14.62
N PRO A 299 2.14 11.34 15.37
CA PRO A 299 2.70 10.11 14.82
C PRO A 299 1.66 9.28 14.08
N SER A 300 2.14 8.44 13.16
CA SER A 300 1.41 7.27 12.68
C SER A 300 1.69 6.08 13.58
N SER A 301 0.64 5.49 14.16
CA SER A 301 0.82 4.43 15.15
C SER A 301 -0.33 3.42 15.16
N ASN A 302 -0.02 2.18 15.59
CA ASN A 302 -0.98 1.09 15.65
C ASN A 302 -1.64 0.84 14.28
N ILE A 303 -0.81 0.53 13.27
CA ILE A 303 -1.23 0.27 11.90
C ILE A 303 -1.03 -1.20 11.58
N ILE A 304 -2.07 -1.83 11.06
CA ILE A 304 -2.06 -3.22 10.59
C ILE A 304 -2.21 -3.22 9.06
N ILE A 305 -1.28 -3.87 8.37
CA ILE A 305 -1.30 -4.09 6.91
C ILE A 305 -1.23 -5.59 6.71
N ARG A 306 -2.30 -6.20 6.20
CA ARG A 306 -2.34 -7.64 6.03
C ARG A 306 -3.10 -8.11 4.81
N ARG A 307 -2.69 -9.26 4.27
CA ARG A 307 -3.27 -9.86 3.06
C ARG A 307 -3.40 -8.86 1.91
N VAL A 308 -2.32 -8.06 1.73
CA VAL A 308 -2.17 -7.17 0.58
C VAL A 308 -1.35 -7.88 -0.48
N SER A 309 -1.81 -7.80 -1.70
CA SER A 309 -1.12 -8.37 -2.86
C SER A 309 -1.03 -7.36 -4.00
N GLY A 310 0.02 -7.48 -4.83
CA GLY A 310 0.15 -6.58 -5.97
C GLY A 310 1.54 -6.43 -6.55
N THR A 311 1.69 -5.40 -7.37
CA THR A 311 2.91 -5.14 -8.13
C THR A 311 3.21 -3.65 -8.29
N THR A 312 4.49 -3.30 -8.18
CA THR A 312 5.00 -1.95 -8.42
C THR A 312 6.46 -2.02 -8.93
N PRO A 313 6.70 -1.95 -10.24
CA PRO A 313 8.05 -2.09 -10.79
C PRO A 313 8.98 -0.92 -10.47
N THR A 314 8.47 0.16 -9.93
CA THR A 314 9.17 1.42 -9.64
C THR A 314 9.50 1.60 -8.16
N CYS A 315 8.66 1.08 -7.26
CA CYS A 315 8.74 1.33 -5.82
C CYS A 315 8.60 0.05 -4.98
N SER A 316 7.99 0.12 -3.81
CA SER A 316 7.97 -0.97 -2.85
C SER A 316 6.57 -1.48 -2.52
N GLY A 317 6.47 -2.76 -2.18
CA GLY A 317 5.24 -3.34 -1.65
C GLY A 317 4.77 -2.62 -0.40
N VAL A 318 5.67 -2.41 0.57
CA VAL A 318 5.42 -1.54 1.71
C VAL A 318 6.59 -0.60 1.94
N GLY A 319 6.29 0.70 1.96
CA GLY A 319 7.20 1.77 2.35
C GLY A 319 6.89 2.30 3.75
N ILE A 320 7.92 2.53 4.56
CA ILE A 320 7.83 3.27 5.82
C ILE A 320 8.62 4.57 5.61
N GLY A 321 7.92 5.71 5.59
CA GLY A 321 8.50 7.01 5.19
C GLY A 321 8.41 7.20 3.66
N SER A 322 9.14 8.22 3.06
CA SER A 322 10.19 9.11 3.62
C SER A 322 9.67 10.21 4.55
N GLU A 323 8.42 10.57 4.44
CA GLU A 323 7.74 11.50 5.31
C GLU A 323 7.44 10.78 6.65
N MET A 324 8.34 10.92 7.65
CA MET A 324 8.23 10.18 8.92
C MET A 324 8.56 11.06 10.15
N SER A 325 8.54 12.36 9.96
CA SER A 325 9.09 13.33 10.92
C SER A 325 8.25 13.51 12.19
N GLY A 326 6.95 13.19 12.14
CA GLY A 326 6.09 13.13 13.32
C GLY A 326 6.22 11.84 14.14
N GLY A 327 6.96 10.85 13.61
CA GLY A 327 7.14 9.54 14.23
C GLY A 327 6.24 8.44 13.65
N ILE A 328 6.76 7.23 13.53
CA ILE A 328 6.03 6.03 13.08
C ILE A 328 6.32 4.91 14.08
N SER A 329 5.27 4.26 14.62
CA SER A 329 5.48 3.16 15.57
C SER A 329 4.35 2.14 15.60
N ASN A 330 4.66 0.94 16.12
CA ASN A 330 3.69 -0.14 16.28
C ASN A 330 3.00 -0.50 14.95
N ILE A 331 3.80 -0.86 13.96
CA ILE A 331 3.33 -1.26 12.64
C ILE A 331 3.41 -2.77 12.51
N THR A 332 2.31 -3.40 12.16
CA THR A 332 2.23 -4.83 11.87
C THR A 332 1.96 -5.05 10.40
N ILE A 333 2.83 -5.79 9.74
CA ILE A 333 2.74 -6.14 8.32
C ILE A 333 2.75 -7.65 8.23
N GLU A 334 1.68 -8.26 7.73
CA GLU A 334 1.57 -9.71 7.71
C GLU A 334 0.86 -10.27 6.46
N ASP A 335 1.25 -11.48 6.04
CA ASP A 335 0.61 -12.22 4.95
C ASP A 335 0.57 -11.45 3.62
N LEU A 336 1.69 -10.89 3.19
CA LEU A 336 1.79 -10.15 1.93
C LEU A 336 2.29 -11.03 0.79
N ASN A 337 1.81 -10.76 -0.42
CA ASN A 337 2.25 -11.41 -1.65
C ASN A 337 2.52 -10.38 -2.75
N ILE A 338 3.80 -10.15 -3.07
CA ILE A 338 4.24 -9.09 -3.99
C ILE A 338 5.07 -9.69 -5.12
N TRP A 339 4.86 -9.21 -6.34
CA TRP A 339 5.62 -9.69 -7.50
C TRP A 339 6.01 -8.54 -8.44
N ASP A 340 6.99 -8.80 -9.32
CA ASP A 340 7.46 -7.89 -10.37
C ASP A 340 7.73 -6.45 -9.87
N SER A 341 8.26 -6.31 -8.65
CA SER A 341 8.39 -5.03 -7.97
C SER A 341 9.85 -4.60 -7.77
N ALA A 342 10.08 -3.31 -7.56
CA ALA A 342 11.44 -2.82 -7.33
C ALA A 342 11.96 -3.19 -5.94
N ALA A 343 11.11 -3.14 -4.92
CA ALA A 343 11.44 -3.63 -3.58
C ALA A 343 10.21 -4.28 -2.92
N GLY A 344 10.45 -5.16 -1.96
CA GLY A 344 9.39 -5.72 -1.14
C GLY A 344 9.07 -4.79 0.04
N ILE A 345 10.07 -4.60 0.89
CA ILE A 345 10.00 -3.73 2.06
C ILE A 345 11.01 -2.61 1.92
N ARG A 346 10.59 -1.40 2.21
CA ARG A 346 11.49 -0.25 2.19
C ARG A 346 11.31 0.63 3.43
N ILE A 347 12.38 0.80 4.22
CA ILE A 347 12.48 1.84 5.25
C ILE A 347 13.19 3.04 4.61
N LYS A 348 12.51 4.18 4.56
CA LYS A 348 12.98 5.41 3.92
C LYS A 348 13.14 6.50 4.96
N SER A 349 14.36 7.00 5.16
CA SER A 349 14.61 8.17 6.01
C SER A 349 15.94 8.84 5.63
N ASP A 350 16.12 10.08 6.01
CA ASP A 350 17.36 10.85 5.75
C ASP A 350 17.62 11.86 6.87
N GLN A 351 18.77 12.54 6.79
CA GLN A 351 19.06 13.73 7.59
C GLN A 351 17.95 14.79 7.36
N GLY A 352 17.65 15.55 8.39
CA GLY A 352 16.56 16.54 8.35
C GLY A 352 15.19 16.00 8.71
N ARG A 353 14.99 14.68 8.58
CA ARG A 353 13.70 14.07 8.92
C ARG A 353 13.39 14.11 10.42
N GLY A 354 14.42 13.97 11.29
CA GLY A 354 14.16 13.81 12.72
C GLY A 354 13.19 12.68 13.03
N GLY A 355 12.36 12.84 14.03
CA GLY A 355 11.32 11.85 14.37
C GLY A 355 11.87 10.45 14.70
N TYR A 356 11.04 9.44 14.51
CA TYR A 356 11.43 8.06 14.80
C TYR A 356 10.63 7.03 13.98
N ILE A 357 11.21 5.84 13.81
CA ILE A 357 10.54 4.62 13.35
C ILE A 357 10.82 3.54 14.40
N ALA A 358 9.76 2.97 15.03
CA ALA A 358 9.91 2.02 16.11
C ALA A 358 8.86 0.90 16.07
N ASN A 359 9.25 -0.31 16.50
CA ASN A 359 8.35 -1.46 16.61
C ASN A 359 7.60 -1.76 15.31
N VAL A 360 8.34 -2.11 14.27
CA VAL A 360 7.79 -2.55 12.98
C VAL A 360 7.96 -4.06 12.88
N SER A 361 6.88 -4.79 12.85
CA SER A 361 6.85 -6.25 12.71
C SER A 361 6.38 -6.64 11.30
N ILE A 362 7.15 -7.48 10.62
CA ILE A 362 6.90 -7.94 9.26
C ILE A 362 6.98 -9.46 9.28
N THR A 363 5.87 -10.12 8.94
CA THR A 363 5.74 -11.57 9.04
C THR A 363 5.05 -12.17 7.82
N ASN A 364 5.47 -13.39 7.42
CA ASN A 364 4.85 -14.14 6.32
C ASN A 364 4.80 -13.35 5.00
N PHE A 365 5.93 -12.91 4.53
CA PHE A 365 6.01 -12.12 3.31
C PHE A 365 6.54 -12.96 2.15
N VAL A 366 5.73 -13.18 1.13
CA VAL A 366 6.09 -13.91 -0.09
C VAL A 366 6.35 -12.92 -1.22
N MET A 367 7.47 -13.09 -1.90
CA MET A 367 7.88 -12.25 -3.04
C MET A 367 8.31 -13.11 -4.22
N ASN A 368 8.00 -12.66 -5.42
CA ASN A 368 8.45 -13.31 -6.65
C ASN A 368 8.88 -12.27 -7.70
N ARG A 369 10.09 -12.39 -8.23
CA ARG A 369 10.70 -11.42 -9.17
C ARG A 369 10.69 -9.97 -8.61
N VAL A 370 10.91 -9.84 -7.30
CA VAL A 370 11.14 -8.54 -6.66
C VAL A 370 12.63 -8.25 -6.72
N LYS A 371 13.03 -7.12 -7.31
CA LYS A 371 14.44 -6.81 -7.54
C LYS A 371 15.25 -6.85 -6.25
N MET A 372 14.77 -6.22 -5.18
CA MET A 372 15.42 -6.18 -3.87
C MET A 372 14.40 -6.46 -2.76
N ALA A 373 14.51 -7.59 -2.07
CA ALA A 373 13.54 -7.99 -1.06
C ALA A 373 13.43 -6.99 0.10
N ILE A 374 14.55 -6.52 0.61
CA ILE A 374 14.64 -5.63 1.78
C ILE A 374 15.55 -4.45 1.45
N ARG A 375 15.07 -3.23 1.64
CA ARG A 375 15.82 -2.00 1.40
C ARG A 375 15.62 -0.98 2.51
N PHE A 376 16.69 -0.67 3.24
CA PHE A 376 16.76 0.50 4.12
C PHE A 376 17.67 1.50 3.42
N SER A 377 17.19 2.67 3.13
CA SER A 377 17.97 3.63 2.35
C SER A 377 17.42 5.03 2.55
N LYS A 378 18.21 5.99 2.12
CA LYS A 378 17.73 7.35 1.96
C LYS A 378 16.42 7.37 1.17
N GLY A 379 15.49 8.24 1.59
CA GLY A 379 14.27 8.55 0.85
C GLY A 379 14.57 9.41 -0.38
N SER A 380 13.60 10.21 -0.77
CA SER A 380 13.83 11.35 -1.65
C SER A 380 14.70 12.36 -0.89
N ASN A 381 15.78 12.80 -1.51
CA ASN A 381 16.68 13.80 -0.89
C ASN A 381 16.09 15.21 -1.07
N ASP A 382 14.82 15.36 -0.71
CA ASP A 382 14.07 16.61 -0.81
C ASP A 382 13.61 17.07 0.57
N HIS A 383 13.56 18.37 0.72
CA HIS A 383 13.15 19.06 1.95
C HIS A 383 12.04 20.06 1.61
N PRO A 384 11.16 20.40 2.57
CA PRO A 384 10.04 21.31 2.31
C PRO A 384 10.51 22.71 1.91
N ASP A 385 11.56 23.20 2.54
CA ASP A 385 12.19 24.49 2.29
C ASP A 385 13.62 24.52 2.83
N GLU A 386 14.28 25.67 2.78
CA GLU A 386 15.65 25.87 3.22
C GLU A 386 15.82 25.91 4.76
N GLN A 387 14.74 25.89 5.52
CA GLN A 387 14.76 25.98 7.01
C GLN A 387 14.86 24.58 7.66
N TRP A 388 14.98 23.51 6.88
CA TRP A 388 15.20 22.18 7.44
C TRP A 388 16.49 22.09 8.25
N ASP A 389 16.47 21.34 9.34
CA ASP A 389 17.63 21.16 10.20
C ASP A 389 18.45 19.93 9.79
N PRO A 390 19.64 20.08 9.20
CA PRO A 390 20.49 18.93 8.83
C PRO A 390 20.98 18.12 10.04
N LYS A 391 20.86 18.63 11.25
CA LYS A 391 21.18 17.92 12.49
C LYS A 391 20.02 17.10 13.04
N ALA A 392 18.81 17.31 12.54
CA ALA A 392 17.65 16.51 12.90
C ALA A 392 17.79 15.11 12.29
N VAL A 393 18.29 14.16 13.05
CA VAL A 393 18.48 12.77 12.61
C VAL A 393 17.38 11.88 13.14
N PRO A 394 16.85 10.96 12.31
CA PRO A 394 15.80 10.04 12.73
C PRO A 394 16.34 8.97 13.68
N LYS A 395 15.49 8.49 14.58
CA LYS A 395 15.75 7.33 15.43
C LYS A 395 15.02 6.12 14.88
N VAL A 396 15.73 5.06 14.52
CA VAL A 396 15.11 3.82 14.04
C VAL A 396 15.48 2.67 14.97
N LYS A 397 14.45 2.00 15.53
CA LYS A 397 14.67 0.94 16.52
C LYS A 397 13.57 -0.13 16.45
N GLY A 398 13.99 -1.42 16.54
CA GLY A 398 13.06 -2.54 16.64
C GLY A 398 12.32 -2.79 15.33
N ILE A 399 13.04 -3.29 14.33
CA ILE A 399 12.50 -3.76 13.06
C ILE A 399 12.61 -5.27 13.04
N PHE A 400 11.48 -5.96 13.05
CA PHE A 400 11.40 -7.43 13.15
C PHE A 400 10.90 -8.00 11.81
N ILE A 401 11.69 -8.84 11.16
CA ILE A 401 11.36 -9.49 9.89
C ILE A 401 11.38 -11.00 10.10
N THR A 402 10.26 -11.65 9.96
CA THR A 402 10.11 -13.08 10.23
C THR A 402 9.38 -13.78 9.08
N ASN A 403 9.81 -15.00 8.73
CA ASN A 403 9.17 -15.83 7.69
C ASN A 403 9.02 -15.07 6.35
N LEU A 404 10.13 -14.59 5.80
CA LEU A 404 10.15 -13.92 4.52
C LEU A 404 10.80 -14.84 3.48
N ILE A 405 10.12 -15.02 2.36
CA ILE A 405 10.69 -15.71 1.20
C ILE A 405 10.62 -14.82 -0.04
N SER A 406 11.75 -14.63 -0.71
CA SER A 406 11.83 -13.93 -1.98
C SER A 406 12.45 -14.82 -3.05
N LEU A 407 11.68 -15.10 -4.07
CA LEU A 407 12.10 -15.90 -5.22
C LEU A 407 12.50 -14.99 -6.38
N ASN A 408 13.58 -15.37 -7.09
CA ASN A 408 14.05 -14.65 -8.28
C ASN A 408 14.41 -13.17 -8.02
N SER A 409 14.99 -12.86 -6.87
CA SER A 409 15.55 -11.54 -6.58
C SER A 409 16.86 -11.33 -7.35
N THR A 410 17.08 -10.12 -7.86
CA THR A 410 18.27 -9.80 -8.68
C THR A 410 19.30 -8.95 -7.96
N LYS A 411 18.93 -8.33 -6.84
CA LYS A 411 19.81 -7.47 -6.03
C LYS A 411 19.79 -7.91 -4.57
N ALA A 412 20.97 -8.02 -3.98
CA ALA A 412 21.09 -8.28 -2.55
C ALA A 412 20.49 -7.12 -1.73
N PRO A 413 20.00 -7.40 -0.51
CA PRO A 413 19.51 -6.37 0.41
C PRO A 413 20.53 -5.27 0.67
N VAL A 414 20.01 -4.05 0.82
CA VAL A 414 20.76 -2.85 1.23
C VAL A 414 20.12 -2.33 2.51
N LEU A 415 20.92 -2.21 3.55
CA LEU A 415 20.52 -1.79 4.88
C LEU A 415 21.39 -0.62 5.33
N ASP A 416 21.08 0.57 4.82
CA ASP A 416 21.79 1.80 5.13
C ASP A 416 21.02 2.62 6.17
N GLY A 417 21.57 2.68 7.38
CA GLY A 417 21.23 3.70 8.35
C GLY A 417 21.91 5.04 8.04
N ILE A 418 21.89 5.96 8.99
CA ILE A 418 22.44 7.29 8.83
C ILE A 418 23.69 7.45 9.72
N LYS A 419 24.74 8.04 9.17
CA LYS A 419 25.97 8.34 9.93
C LYS A 419 25.64 9.23 11.14
N GLY A 420 26.06 8.78 12.33
CA GLY A 420 25.79 9.50 13.58
C GLY A 420 24.53 9.04 14.32
N THR A 421 23.66 8.24 13.68
CA THR A 421 22.55 7.54 14.34
C THR A 421 22.43 6.15 13.74
N SER A 422 22.68 5.13 14.54
CA SER A 422 22.56 3.74 14.09
C SER A 422 21.08 3.33 14.10
N TYR A 423 20.68 2.50 13.14
CA TYR A 423 19.39 1.82 13.20
C TYR A 423 19.58 0.55 14.03
N ASP A 424 18.97 0.52 15.21
CA ASP A 424 19.24 -0.50 16.21
C ASP A 424 18.11 -1.52 16.35
N GLY A 425 18.49 -2.76 16.71
CA GLY A 425 17.53 -3.84 16.94
C GLY A 425 16.82 -4.27 15.65
N VAL A 426 17.58 -4.41 14.55
CA VAL A 426 17.09 -5.05 13.32
C VAL A 426 17.16 -6.57 13.50
N CYS A 427 16.02 -7.19 13.64
CA CYS A 427 15.87 -8.63 13.88
C CYS A 427 15.39 -9.34 12.62
N MET A 428 16.07 -10.43 12.24
CA MET A 428 15.64 -11.26 11.11
C MET A 428 15.61 -12.73 11.50
N LYS A 429 14.49 -13.40 11.24
CA LYS A 429 14.33 -14.83 11.54
C LYS A 429 13.63 -15.52 10.39
N ASN A 430 14.22 -16.64 9.91
CA ASN A 430 13.66 -17.41 8.81
C ASN A 430 13.42 -16.55 7.54
N VAL A 431 14.50 -15.97 7.01
CA VAL A 431 14.47 -15.12 5.81
C VAL A 431 15.26 -15.82 4.69
N THR A 432 14.62 -16.07 3.58
CA THR A 432 15.24 -16.73 2.42
C THR A 432 15.09 -15.88 1.17
N ILE A 433 16.21 -15.52 0.54
CA ILE A 433 16.26 -14.74 -0.69
C ILE A 433 17.00 -15.53 -1.76
N LEU A 434 16.31 -15.94 -2.79
CA LEU A 434 16.82 -16.77 -3.89
C LEU A 434 16.89 -15.97 -5.20
N GLY A 435 17.76 -16.42 -6.12
CA GLY A 435 17.93 -15.80 -7.44
C GLY A 435 19.08 -14.79 -7.52
N LEU A 436 19.73 -14.51 -6.42
CA LEU A 436 20.88 -13.62 -6.39
C LEU A 436 22.10 -14.22 -7.08
N ALA A 437 22.89 -13.40 -7.76
CA ALA A 437 24.18 -13.83 -8.29
C ALA A 437 25.10 -14.30 -7.13
N PRO A 438 25.97 -15.32 -7.35
CA PRO A 438 26.86 -15.84 -6.30
C PRO A 438 27.78 -14.79 -5.67
N SER A 439 28.10 -13.73 -6.41
CA SER A 439 28.92 -12.60 -5.93
C SER A 439 28.12 -11.53 -5.19
N ALA A 440 26.80 -11.58 -5.19
CA ALA A 440 25.96 -10.58 -4.55
C ALA A 440 26.06 -10.69 -3.02
N LYS A 441 26.42 -9.60 -2.37
CA LYS A 441 26.55 -9.53 -0.92
C LYS A 441 25.63 -8.46 -0.37
N TRP A 442 25.11 -8.68 0.84
CA TRP A 442 24.38 -7.67 1.58
C TRP A 442 25.26 -6.44 1.79
N HIS A 443 24.67 -5.28 1.61
CA HIS A 443 25.29 -4.02 1.99
C HIS A 443 24.68 -3.51 3.30
N CYS A 444 25.51 -3.22 4.31
CA CYS A 444 25.04 -2.76 5.60
C CYS A 444 25.96 -1.65 6.14
N ALA A 445 25.37 -0.51 6.47
CA ALA A 445 26.08 0.60 7.09
C ALA A 445 25.22 1.24 8.20
N PHE A 446 25.82 1.58 9.32
CA PHE A 446 25.14 2.27 10.43
C PHE A 446 23.86 1.56 10.89
N ILE A 447 23.92 0.25 11.03
CA ILE A 447 22.86 -0.59 11.59
C ILE A 447 23.44 -1.56 12.60
N SER A 448 22.61 -2.07 13.50
CA SER A 448 22.94 -3.17 14.40
C SER A 448 21.72 -4.06 14.65
N GLY A 449 21.98 -5.35 14.85
CA GLY A 449 20.91 -6.30 15.08
C GLY A 449 21.37 -7.73 15.15
N PHE A 450 20.41 -8.65 15.06
CA PHE A 450 20.67 -10.07 15.12
C PHE A 450 19.80 -10.85 14.13
N SER A 451 20.34 -11.91 13.57
CA SER A 451 19.64 -12.73 12.58
C SER A 451 19.87 -14.22 12.83
N THR A 452 18.82 -14.99 12.62
CA THR A 452 18.85 -16.47 12.65
C THR A 452 18.14 -17.06 11.44
N SER A 453 18.67 -18.15 10.90
CA SER A 453 18.07 -18.83 9.72
C SER A 453 17.85 -17.89 8.53
N VAL A 454 18.88 -17.11 8.17
CA VAL A 454 18.84 -16.17 7.04
C VAL A 454 19.73 -16.64 5.91
N PHE A 455 19.19 -16.69 4.70
CA PHE A 455 19.91 -17.05 3.49
C PHE A 455 19.65 -16.04 2.36
N PRO A 456 20.71 -15.59 1.64
CA PRO A 456 22.13 -15.81 1.92
C PRO A 456 22.57 -15.14 3.22
N MET A 457 23.71 -15.56 3.76
CA MET A 457 24.23 -15.04 5.02
C MET A 457 24.29 -13.51 5.01
N PRO A 458 23.68 -12.85 6.01
CA PRO A 458 23.65 -11.40 6.07
C PRO A 458 25.00 -10.83 6.52
N CYS A 459 25.10 -9.48 6.53
CA CYS A 459 26.27 -8.75 6.96
C CYS A 459 26.59 -8.95 8.46
N LEU A 460 27.82 -8.65 8.86
CA LEU A 460 28.31 -8.81 10.25
C LEU A 460 27.53 -7.94 11.25
N GLN A 461 27.00 -6.80 10.83
CA GLN A 461 26.20 -5.90 11.66
C GLN A 461 24.91 -6.57 12.18
N LEU A 462 24.43 -7.62 11.52
CA LEU A 462 23.27 -8.41 11.94
C LEU A 462 23.65 -9.73 12.64
N GLN A 463 24.84 -9.83 13.17
CA GLN A 463 25.32 -11.00 13.93
C GLN A 463 25.67 -10.63 15.39
N ASN A 464 25.17 -9.50 15.88
CA ASN A 464 25.45 -9.03 17.23
C ASN A 464 24.59 -9.75 18.25
N THR A 465 25.20 -10.66 18.99
CA THR A 465 24.53 -11.50 20.00
C THR A 465 23.92 -10.73 21.17
N THR A 466 24.28 -9.47 21.40
CA THR A 466 23.64 -8.64 22.42
C THR A 466 22.16 -8.39 22.11
N PHE A 467 21.74 -8.51 20.86
CA PHE A 467 20.36 -8.40 20.43
C PHE A 467 19.63 -9.76 20.36
N SER A 468 20.27 -10.89 20.69
CA SER A 468 19.68 -12.22 20.55
C SER A 468 18.40 -12.38 21.38
N SER A 469 18.36 -11.85 22.60
CA SER A 469 17.16 -11.89 23.47
C SER A 469 16.02 -10.98 22.99
N LEU A 470 16.31 -9.92 22.24
CA LEU A 470 15.29 -9.07 21.63
C LEU A 470 14.72 -9.72 20.37
N CYS A 471 15.53 -10.51 19.66
CA CYS A 471 15.21 -11.12 18.38
C CYS A 471 14.74 -12.58 18.48
N SER A 472 14.56 -13.11 19.67
CA SER A 472 14.16 -14.51 19.93
C SER A 472 12.67 -14.78 19.71
#